data_1ed975013e6a40ea364de317f9525ca9
#
_entry.id   1ed975013e6a40ea364de317f9525ca9
#
_cell.length_a   1.000
_cell.length_b   1.000
_cell.length_c   1.000
_cell.angle_alpha   90.00
_cell.angle_beta   90.00
_cell.angle_gamma   90.00
#
_symmetry.space_group_name_H-M   'P 1'
#
loop_
_entity.id
_entity.type
_entity.pdbx_description
1 polymer ?
#
loop_
_entity_poly.entity_id
_entity_poly.type
_entity_poly.pdbx_seq_one_letter_code
_entity_poly.pdbx_strand_id
1 'polypeptide(L)'
;MIPQESMLVVLVKMIDLIPGPPVGPSKRGRPVTYPEKLFLKALVIMIVKHLHKVHELLSVLNEPTYEMQQLRGLLTENERYPTRRTWERRLKGLPANLPAQIGCFGRYLVELIAPWATCGRAVAIDSTVLRSKGGVWHKKDREKGEVPHSSIDTQAHWTKSGWHGWVYGWKLHIACVVASVWIPLSAELTSANAADNEIAPALIYELPPEALFVLGDLHYNAPNVYEVCEQTGRLLVTTQYGPYPHTDPGVEVRRIFHKLRSVAIENFNEHFKGIFDGHGQVPTKGLLNTQRFALGAIFVYQLALLYRFQHRLDLNIGLKAFIKAI
;
A
#
# COMPACT_ATOMS: atom_id res chain seq x y z
N MET A 1 25.21 -28.64 -11.42
CA MET A 1 23.93 -28.27 -10.80
C MET A 1 23.66 -26.83 -11.20
N ILE A 2 22.60 -26.53 -11.97
CA ILE A 2 22.21 -25.15 -12.28
C ILE A 2 21.68 -24.55 -10.97
N PRO A 3 22.21 -23.42 -10.47
CA PRO A 3 21.70 -22.82 -9.26
C PRO A 3 20.21 -22.48 -9.45
N GLN A 4 19.38 -22.95 -8.54
CA GLN A 4 17.98 -22.60 -8.56
C GLN A 4 17.86 -21.08 -8.31
N GLU A 5 17.09 -20.39 -9.14
CA GLU A 5 16.93 -18.95 -9.02
C GLU A 5 16.23 -18.61 -7.69
N SER A 6 16.75 -17.61 -6.97
CA SER A 6 16.15 -17.22 -5.68
C SER A 6 14.75 -16.62 -5.88
N MET A 7 13.90 -16.78 -4.88
CA MET A 7 12.53 -16.24 -4.89
C MET A 7 12.53 -14.73 -5.13
N LEU A 8 13.43 -13.98 -4.52
CA LEU A 8 13.55 -12.54 -4.69
C LEU A 8 13.85 -12.17 -6.14
N VAL A 9 14.76 -12.90 -6.81
CA VAL A 9 15.08 -12.69 -8.23
C VAL A 9 13.83 -12.91 -9.10
N VAL A 10 13.07 -13.97 -8.82
CA VAL A 10 11.81 -14.25 -9.54
C VAL A 10 10.81 -13.11 -9.37
N LEU A 11 10.55 -12.66 -8.14
CA LEU A 11 9.64 -11.54 -7.87
C LEU A 11 10.07 -10.24 -8.57
N VAL A 12 11.37 -9.95 -8.55
CA VAL A 12 11.91 -8.76 -9.22
C VAL A 12 11.74 -8.84 -10.74
N LYS A 13 11.90 -10.01 -11.35
CA LYS A 13 11.62 -10.23 -12.79
C LYS A 13 10.14 -10.05 -13.13
N MET A 14 9.24 -10.50 -12.26
CA MET A 14 7.80 -10.39 -12.49
C MET A 14 7.33 -8.92 -12.63
N ILE A 15 8.07 -7.94 -12.12
CA ILE A 15 7.75 -6.51 -12.29
C ILE A 15 7.73 -6.11 -13.78
N ASP A 16 8.51 -6.76 -14.62
CA ASP A 16 8.51 -6.48 -16.07
C ASP A 16 7.19 -6.89 -16.73
N LEU A 17 6.49 -7.88 -16.17
CA LEU A 17 5.23 -8.43 -16.68
C LEU A 17 4.00 -7.60 -16.24
N ILE A 18 4.14 -6.74 -15.22
CA ILE A 18 3.01 -5.98 -14.68
C ILE A 18 2.72 -4.79 -15.61
N PRO A 19 1.44 -4.55 -15.96
CA PRO A 19 1.05 -3.35 -16.67
C PRO A 19 1.35 -2.12 -15.82
N GLY A 20 1.95 -1.09 -16.40
CA GLY A 20 2.18 0.20 -15.75
C GLY A 20 1.01 1.16 -15.95
N PRO A 21 0.93 2.22 -15.17
CA PRO A 21 -0.02 3.30 -15.41
C PRO A 21 0.15 3.88 -16.82
N PRO A 22 -0.91 4.44 -17.43
CA PRO A 22 -0.82 5.11 -18.71
C PRO A 22 0.27 6.18 -18.71
N VAL A 23 1.14 6.13 -19.70
CA VAL A 23 2.19 7.14 -19.86
C VAL A 23 1.53 8.39 -20.42
N GLY A 24 1.52 9.47 -19.64
CA GLY A 24 1.06 10.77 -20.12
C GLY A 24 1.93 11.29 -21.27
N PRO A 25 1.47 12.34 -21.99
CA PRO A 25 2.21 12.91 -23.11
C PRO A 25 3.64 13.26 -22.69
N SER A 26 4.60 12.91 -23.55
CA SER A 26 6.01 13.16 -23.29
C SER A 26 6.25 14.66 -23.05
N LYS A 27 6.71 15.01 -21.86
CA LYS A 27 7.16 16.38 -21.58
C LYS A 27 8.43 16.67 -22.38
N ARG A 28 8.54 17.88 -22.95
CA ARG A 28 9.79 18.33 -23.57
C ARG A 28 10.94 18.22 -22.55
N GLY A 29 12.03 17.56 -22.94
CA GLY A 29 13.20 17.41 -22.08
C GLY A 29 14.12 16.27 -22.52
N ARG A 30 15.21 16.08 -21.78
CA ARG A 30 16.15 14.98 -22.04
C ARG A 30 15.45 13.63 -21.85
N PRO A 31 15.62 12.66 -22.76
CA PRO A 31 15.08 11.32 -22.62
C PRO A 31 15.43 10.67 -21.28
N VAL A 32 14.47 9.97 -20.72
CA VAL A 32 14.66 9.25 -19.44
C VAL A 32 15.57 8.05 -19.70
N THR A 33 16.75 8.06 -19.09
CA THR A 33 17.74 6.98 -19.25
C THR A 33 17.32 5.68 -18.57
N TYR A 34 16.62 5.75 -17.45
CA TYR A 34 16.23 4.60 -16.64
C TYR A 34 14.72 4.57 -16.47
N PRO A 35 14.03 3.47 -16.84
CA PRO A 35 12.60 3.32 -16.69
C PRO A 35 12.19 3.27 -15.21
N GLU A 36 10.95 3.63 -14.90
CA GLU A 36 10.44 3.62 -13.51
C GLU A 36 10.44 2.21 -12.92
N LYS A 37 10.15 1.19 -13.72
CA LYS A 37 10.18 -0.23 -13.29
C LYS A 37 11.51 -0.64 -12.66
N LEU A 38 12.62 -0.07 -13.09
CA LEU A 38 13.93 -0.31 -12.49
C LEU A 38 13.97 0.13 -11.01
N PHE A 39 13.34 1.25 -10.68
CA PHE A 39 13.26 1.76 -9.30
C PHE A 39 12.20 1.02 -8.46
N LEU A 40 11.14 0.50 -9.08
CA LEU A 40 10.22 -0.43 -8.43
C LEU A 40 10.91 -1.74 -8.06
N LYS A 41 11.75 -2.28 -8.95
CA LYS A 41 12.59 -3.46 -8.65
C LYS A 41 13.49 -3.22 -7.43
N ALA A 42 14.16 -2.07 -7.39
CA ALA A 42 14.98 -1.69 -6.24
C ALA A 42 14.15 -1.53 -4.95
N LEU A 43 12.95 -0.94 -5.04
CA LEU A 43 12.04 -0.82 -3.90
C LEU A 43 11.63 -2.19 -3.35
N VAL A 44 11.29 -3.14 -4.22
CA VAL A 44 10.95 -4.52 -3.80
C VAL A 44 12.12 -5.16 -3.06
N ILE A 45 13.34 -5.05 -3.60
CA ILE A 45 14.55 -5.54 -2.91
C ILE A 45 14.71 -4.87 -1.53
N MET A 46 14.51 -3.56 -1.45
CA MET A 46 14.61 -2.83 -0.18
C MET A 46 13.59 -3.30 0.85
N ILE A 47 12.33 -3.49 0.45
CA ILE A 47 11.27 -3.94 1.38
C ILE A 47 11.55 -5.36 1.86
N VAL A 48 11.85 -6.28 0.96
CA VAL A 48 12.06 -7.69 1.27
C VAL A 48 13.31 -7.92 2.12
N LYS A 49 14.40 -7.20 1.83
CA LYS A 49 15.66 -7.30 2.60
C LYS A 49 15.71 -6.32 3.80
N HIS A 50 14.59 -5.67 4.16
CA HIS A 50 14.50 -4.71 5.26
C HIS A 50 15.51 -3.55 5.18
N LEU A 51 15.81 -3.07 3.96
CA LEU A 51 16.74 -1.98 3.71
C LEU A 51 15.97 -0.65 3.64
N HIS A 52 16.43 0.35 4.35
CA HIS A 52 15.71 1.62 4.45
C HIS A 52 16.44 2.79 3.81
N LYS A 53 17.73 2.62 3.49
CA LYS A 53 18.60 3.63 2.92
C LYS A 53 19.27 3.13 1.64
N VAL A 54 19.53 4.07 0.72
CA VAL A 54 20.17 3.75 -0.57
C VAL A 54 21.55 3.13 -0.40
N HIS A 55 22.33 3.58 0.58
CA HIS A 55 23.67 3.02 0.79
C HIS A 55 23.61 1.56 1.27
N GLU A 56 22.59 1.18 2.06
CA GLU A 56 22.34 -0.20 2.48
C GLU A 56 22.04 -1.07 1.24
N LEU A 57 21.13 -0.61 0.36
CA LEU A 57 20.84 -1.28 -0.91
C LEU A 57 22.11 -1.50 -1.75
N LEU A 58 22.91 -0.44 -1.94
CA LEU A 58 24.14 -0.52 -2.73
C LEU A 58 25.17 -1.45 -2.09
N SER A 59 25.29 -1.46 -0.76
CA SER A 59 26.17 -2.38 -0.03
C SER A 59 25.79 -3.84 -0.28
N VAL A 60 24.51 -4.17 -0.09
CA VAL A 60 24.01 -5.54 -0.30
C VAL A 60 24.17 -5.98 -1.76
N LEU A 61 23.83 -5.12 -2.73
CA LEU A 61 24.01 -5.44 -4.16
C LEU A 61 25.46 -5.60 -4.60
N ASN A 62 26.43 -5.15 -3.81
CA ASN A 62 27.85 -5.34 -4.08
C ASN A 62 28.41 -6.65 -3.50
N GLU A 63 27.64 -7.39 -2.72
CA GLU A 63 28.05 -8.69 -2.22
C GLU A 63 28.31 -9.66 -3.38
N PRO A 64 29.39 -10.48 -3.34
CA PRO A 64 29.78 -11.34 -4.45
C PRO A 64 28.97 -12.65 -4.49
N THR A 65 27.67 -12.58 -4.18
CA THR A 65 26.78 -13.74 -4.27
C THR A 65 26.11 -13.82 -5.64
N TYR A 66 25.74 -15.03 -6.06
CA TYR A 66 25.06 -15.24 -7.35
C TYR A 66 23.72 -14.49 -7.39
N GLU A 67 22.96 -14.50 -6.30
CA GLU A 67 21.70 -13.75 -6.18
C GLU A 67 21.90 -12.25 -6.41
N MET A 68 22.87 -11.63 -5.73
CA MET A 68 23.13 -10.18 -5.84
C MET A 68 23.64 -9.81 -7.23
N GLN A 69 24.43 -10.65 -7.88
CA GLN A 69 24.85 -10.46 -9.26
C GLN A 69 23.66 -10.46 -10.22
N GLN A 70 22.71 -11.39 -10.06
CA GLN A 70 21.48 -11.42 -10.84
C GLN A 70 20.63 -10.19 -10.61
N LEU A 71 20.39 -9.80 -9.34
CA LEU A 71 19.62 -8.60 -8.98
C LEU A 71 20.26 -7.35 -9.55
N ARG A 72 21.59 -7.22 -9.49
CA ARG A 72 22.31 -6.09 -10.08
C ARG A 72 22.15 -6.05 -11.60
N GLY A 73 22.16 -7.19 -12.28
CA GLY A 73 21.85 -7.29 -13.71
C GLY A 73 20.46 -6.77 -14.04
N LEU A 74 19.43 -7.14 -13.23
CA LEU A 74 18.04 -6.67 -13.39
C LEU A 74 17.86 -5.17 -13.10
N LEU A 75 18.83 -4.53 -12.45
CA LEU A 75 18.86 -3.10 -12.15
C LEU A 75 19.80 -2.32 -13.10
N THR A 76 20.24 -2.95 -14.17
CA THR A 76 21.08 -2.35 -15.22
C THR A 76 20.23 -2.15 -16.48
N GLU A 77 20.33 -0.98 -17.10
CA GLU A 77 19.60 -0.63 -18.32
C GLU A 77 20.59 -0.22 -19.39
N ASN A 78 20.56 -0.90 -20.57
CA ASN A 78 21.49 -0.66 -21.67
C ASN A 78 22.97 -0.61 -21.20
N GLU A 79 23.39 -1.61 -20.43
CA GLU A 79 24.73 -1.74 -19.84
C GLU A 79 25.11 -0.62 -18.84
N ARG A 80 24.12 0.21 -18.44
CA ARG A 80 24.33 1.33 -17.50
C ARG A 80 23.66 1.03 -16.17
N TYR A 81 24.45 1.05 -15.10
CA TYR A 81 23.96 0.97 -13.73
C TYR A 81 23.78 2.37 -13.16
N PRO A 82 22.67 2.70 -12.48
CA PRO A 82 22.43 4.03 -11.96
C PRO A 82 23.46 4.43 -10.90
N THR A 83 23.91 5.68 -10.93
CA THR A 83 24.76 6.23 -9.87
C THR A 83 24.01 6.35 -8.55
N ARG A 84 24.72 6.39 -7.41
CA ARG A 84 24.14 6.60 -6.08
C ARG A 84 23.19 7.81 -6.06
N ARG A 85 23.60 8.94 -6.63
CA ARG A 85 22.77 10.16 -6.71
C ARG A 85 21.49 9.94 -7.51
N THR A 86 21.55 9.13 -8.58
CA THR A 86 20.35 8.75 -9.36
C THR A 86 19.40 7.91 -8.53
N TRP A 87 19.90 6.91 -7.79
CA TRP A 87 19.13 6.11 -6.86
C TRP A 87 18.44 6.98 -5.80
N GLU A 88 19.19 7.81 -5.10
CA GLU A 88 18.66 8.70 -4.05
C GLU A 88 17.54 9.60 -4.58
N ARG A 89 17.77 10.25 -5.71
CA ARG A 89 16.78 11.16 -6.33
C ARG A 89 15.51 10.41 -6.76
N ARG A 90 15.67 9.30 -7.46
CA ARG A 90 14.54 8.55 -8.03
C ARG A 90 13.73 7.83 -6.96
N LEU A 91 14.36 7.19 -6.00
CA LEU A 91 13.67 6.56 -4.87
C LEU A 91 13.01 7.57 -3.93
N LYS A 92 13.53 8.79 -3.82
CA LYS A 92 12.88 9.88 -3.09
C LYS A 92 11.60 10.35 -3.79
N GLY A 93 11.56 10.38 -5.11
CA GLY A 93 10.38 10.79 -5.89
C GLY A 93 9.36 9.67 -6.13
N LEU A 94 9.73 8.42 -5.89
CA LEU A 94 8.87 7.25 -6.18
C LEU A 94 7.52 7.24 -5.44
N PRO A 95 7.40 7.69 -4.17
CA PRO A 95 6.13 7.70 -3.46
C PRO A 95 4.99 8.40 -4.18
N ALA A 96 5.28 9.44 -4.97
CA ALA A 96 4.26 10.18 -5.74
C ALA A 96 3.57 9.32 -6.81
N ASN A 97 4.25 8.28 -7.31
CA ASN A 97 3.74 7.42 -8.38
C ASN A 97 3.25 6.05 -7.87
N LEU A 98 3.59 5.70 -6.62
CA LEU A 98 3.21 4.40 -6.05
C LEU A 98 1.68 4.17 -5.97
N PRO A 99 0.84 5.15 -5.61
CA PRO A 99 -0.61 4.95 -5.63
C PRO A 99 -1.12 4.50 -7.00
N ALA A 100 -0.69 5.17 -8.09
CA ALA A 100 -1.08 4.79 -9.46
C ALA A 100 -0.54 3.40 -9.86
N GLN A 101 0.67 3.02 -9.42
CA GLN A 101 1.23 1.69 -9.64
C GLN A 101 0.41 0.61 -8.91
N ILE A 102 0.05 0.85 -7.65
CA ILE A 102 -0.80 -0.04 -6.84
C ILE A 102 -2.17 -0.21 -7.49
N GLY A 103 -2.79 0.90 -7.93
CA GLY A 103 -4.10 0.87 -8.56
C GLY A 103 -4.09 0.09 -9.89
N CYS A 104 -3.10 0.34 -10.74
CA CYS A 104 -2.96 -0.37 -12.01
C CYS A 104 -2.72 -1.87 -11.79
N PHE A 105 -1.83 -2.21 -10.86
CA PHE A 105 -1.52 -3.60 -10.55
C PHE A 105 -2.70 -4.29 -9.84
N GLY A 106 -3.39 -3.60 -8.94
CA GLY A 106 -4.59 -4.12 -8.28
C GLY A 106 -5.69 -4.48 -9.28
N ARG A 107 -5.97 -3.61 -10.27
CA ARG A 107 -6.92 -3.91 -11.36
C ARG A 107 -6.52 -5.15 -12.14
N TYR A 108 -5.25 -5.26 -12.51
CA TYR A 108 -4.74 -6.45 -13.20
C TYR A 108 -4.92 -7.73 -12.38
N LEU A 109 -4.67 -7.67 -11.06
CA LEU A 109 -4.88 -8.82 -10.18
C LEU A 109 -6.37 -9.19 -10.05
N VAL A 110 -7.26 -8.21 -10.02
CA VAL A 110 -8.71 -8.50 -9.97
C VAL A 110 -9.15 -9.25 -11.22
N GLU A 111 -8.73 -8.80 -12.40
CA GLU A 111 -9.06 -9.50 -13.65
C GLU A 111 -8.59 -10.96 -13.67
N LEU A 112 -7.42 -11.23 -13.07
CA LEU A 112 -6.84 -12.58 -13.02
C LEU A 112 -7.44 -13.47 -11.93
N ILE A 113 -7.64 -12.93 -10.73
CA ILE A 113 -7.87 -13.71 -9.51
C ILE A 113 -9.33 -13.68 -9.06
N ALA A 114 -9.95 -12.51 -9.12
CA ALA A 114 -11.32 -12.26 -8.62
C ALA A 114 -12.10 -11.36 -9.58
N PRO A 115 -12.41 -11.80 -10.82
CA PRO A 115 -13.08 -10.98 -11.81
C PRO A 115 -14.35 -10.33 -11.27
N TRP A 116 -14.61 -9.10 -11.66
CA TRP A 116 -15.75 -8.31 -11.16
C TRP A 116 -17.11 -8.99 -11.28
N ALA A 117 -17.26 -9.87 -12.26
CA ALA A 117 -18.47 -10.67 -12.42
C ALA A 117 -18.70 -11.64 -11.25
N THR A 118 -17.66 -12.05 -10.54
CA THR A 118 -17.71 -13.05 -9.45
C THR A 118 -17.55 -12.44 -8.06
N CYS A 119 -16.99 -11.22 -7.93
CA CYS A 119 -16.70 -10.58 -6.64
C CYS A 119 -17.78 -9.58 -6.17
N GLY A 120 -18.94 -9.51 -6.82
CA GLY A 120 -20.05 -8.64 -6.40
C GLY A 120 -19.81 -7.15 -6.59
N ARG A 121 -18.70 -6.74 -7.24
CA ARG A 121 -18.35 -5.35 -7.58
C ARG A 121 -18.27 -4.42 -6.37
N ALA A 122 -17.95 -4.95 -5.20
CA ALA A 122 -17.83 -4.20 -3.96
C ALA A 122 -16.36 -3.98 -3.57
N VAL A 123 -16.07 -2.81 -3.04
CA VAL A 123 -14.77 -2.41 -2.51
C VAL A 123 -14.97 -1.92 -1.09
N ALA A 124 -14.17 -2.41 -0.15
CA ALA A 124 -14.14 -1.94 1.22
C ALA A 124 -13.05 -0.89 1.40
N ILE A 125 -13.38 0.21 2.07
CA ILE A 125 -12.42 1.26 2.43
C ILE A 125 -12.26 1.32 3.95
N ASP A 126 -11.01 1.54 4.40
CA ASP A 126 -10.69 1.70 5.81
C ASP A 126 -9.31 2.34 5.97
N SER A 127 -8.97 2.72 7.20
CA SER A 127 -7.63 3.17 7.55
C SER A 127 -7.04 2.34 8.70
N THR A 128 -5.74 2.17 8.66
CA THR A 128 -5.02 1.53 9.76
C THR A 128 -3.89 2.40 10.27
N VAL A 129 -3.73 2.46 11.60
CA VAL A 129 -2.71 3.29 12.24
C VAL A 129 -1.39 2.55 12.29
N LEU A 130 -0.32 3.24 11.90
CA LEU A 130 1.07 2.79 11.97
C LEU A 130 1.84 3.70 12.93
N ARG A 131 2.52 3.12 13.94
CA ARG A 131 3.29 3.90 14.92
C ARG A 131 4.54 4.49 14.28
N SER A 132 4.84 5.76 14.58
CA SER A 132 6.07 6.41 14.11
C SER A 132 7.32 5.76 14.69
N LYS A 133 8.43 5.88 13.97
CA LYS A 133 9.75 5.49 14.43
C LYS A 133 10.23 6.42 15.54
N GLY A 134 10.79 5.86 16.59
CA GLY A 134 11.43 6.60 17.68
C GLY A 134 10.45 7.14 18.72
N GLY A 135 10.83 8.23 19.37
CA GLY A 135 10.04 8.85 20.43
C GLY A 135 8.80 9.57 19.92
N VAL A 136 7.91 9.90 20.85
CA VAL A 136 6.70 10.68 20.56
C VAL A 136 6.93 12.16 20.82
N TRP A 137 6.31 13.02 20.03
CA TRP A 137 6.33 14.45 20.24
C TRP A 137 5.13 14.87 21.11
N HIS A 138 5.40 15.11 22.38
CA HIS A 138 4.36 15.48 23.33
C HIS A 138 3.83 16.88 23.04
N LYS A 139 2.55 17.09 23.38
CA LYS A 139 1.84 18.36 23.13
C LYS A 139 2.59 19.56 23.71
N LYS A 140 3.06 19.47 24.98
CA LYS A 140 3.80 20.54 25.67
C LYS A 140 5.06 21.00 24.93
N ASP A 141 5.81 20.04 24.37
CA ASP A 141 7.06 20.33 23.65
C ASP A 141 6.78 20.92 22.26
N ARG A 142 5.72 20.39 21.61
CA ARG A 142 5.26 20.87 20.30
C ARG A 142 4.73 22.31 20.37
N GLU A 143 4.00 22.66 21.42
CA GLU A 143 3.49 24.02 21.65
C GLU A 143 4.62 25.03 21.88
N LYS A 144 5.75 24.59 22.43
CA LYS A 144 6.97 25.38 22.57
C LYS A 144 7.83 25.38 21.32
N GLY A 145 7.54 24.55 20.31
CA GLY A 145 8.41 24.34 19.13
C GLY A 145 9.69 23.57 19.44
N GLU A 146 9.79 22.91 20.59
CA GLU A 146 10.96 22.16 21.03
C GLU A 146 10.88 20.70 20.53
N VAL A 147 11.99 20.17 20.01
CA VAL A 147 12.14 18.76 19.63
C VAL A 147 13.18 18.13 20.58
N PRO A 148 12.75 17.51 21.70
CA PRO A 148 13.66 17.04 22.75
C PRO A 148 14.69 16.02 22.28
N HIS A 149 14.35 15.19 21.29
CA HIS A 149 15.22 14.14 20.76
C HIS A 149 15.20 14.11 19.23
N SER A 150 16.36 13.92 18.62
CA SER A 150 16.49 13.79 17.16
C SER A 150 15.78 12.55 16.57
N SER A 151 15.44 11.56 17.40
CA SER A 151 14.66 10.39 17.00
C SER A 151 13.18 10.69 16.73
N ILE A 152 12.64 11.79 17.27
CA ILE A 152 11.25 12.19 17.10
C ILE A 152 10.96 12.50 15.63
N ASP A 153 9.89 11.93 15.10
CA ASP A 153 9.41 12.22 13.75
C ASP A 153 8.40 13.38 13.80
N THR A 154 8.85 14.59 13.48
CA THR A 154 8.02 15.79 13.56
C THR A 154 6.90 15.88 12.53
N GLN A 155 6.90 15.01 11.52
CA GLN A 155 5.83 14.94 10.51
C GLN A 155 4.72 13.92 10.89
N ALA A 156 4.98 13.07 11.88
CA ALA A 156 3.96 12.20 12.47
C ALA A 156 3.03 13.00 13.40
N HIS A 157 1.81 12.51 13.58
CA HIS A 157 0.81 13.18 14.41
C HIS A 157 0.08 12.20 15.34
N TRP A 158 -0.60 12.77 16.35
CA TRP A 158 -1.42 12.01 17.27
C TRP A 158 -2.80 11.72 16.67
N THR A 159 -3.27 10.50 16.90
CA THR A 159 -4.66 10.09 16.68
C THR A 159 -5.15 9.23 17.84
N LYS A 160 -6.46 9.14 18.01
CA LYS A 160 -7.08 8.24 18.98
C LYS A 160 -7.63 7.02 18.23
N SER A 161 -7.07 5.86 18.50
CA SER A 161 -7.60 4.57 18.02
C SER A 161 -8.55 3.98 19.07
N GLY A 162 -9.67 3.40 18.64
CA GLY A 162 -10.59 2.70 19.53
C GLY A 162 -9.94 1.53 20.29
N TRP A 163 -8.99 0.84 19.65
CA TRP A 163 -8.30 -0.32 20.21
C TRP A 163 -6.99 0.00 20.95
N HIS A 164 -6.24 1.00 20.48
CA HIS A 164 -4.89 1.27 20.95
C HIS A 164 -4.78 2.54 21.80
N GLY A 165 -5.90 3.26 22.03
CA GLY A 165 -5.88 4.55 22.69
C GLY A 165 -5.15 5.61 21.85
N TRP A 166 -4.32 6.46 22.48
CA TRP A 166 -3.55 7.49 21.78
C TRP A 166 -2.32 6.89 21.09
N VAL A 167 -2.22 7.11 19.78
CA VAL A 167 -1.10 6.66 18.94
C VAL A 167 -0.48 7.86 18.25
N TYR A 168 0.85 7.95 18.28
CA TYR A 168 1.63 8.92 17.53
C TYR A 168 2.20 8.24 16.28
N GLY A 169 1.83 8.71 15.09
CA GLY A 169 2.26 8.03 13.88
C GLY A 169 1.59 8.49 12.60
N TRP A 170 1.22 7.53 11.80
CA TRP A 170 0.73 7.63 10.43
C TRP A 170 -0.58 6.86 10.28
N LYS A 171 -1.37 7.22 9.27
CA LYS A 171 -2.52 6.43 8.82
C LYS A 171 -2.27 5.92 7.40
N LEU A 172 -2.44 4.64 7.21
CA LEU A 172 -2.50 4.02 5.90
C LEU A 172 -3.97 3.83 5.54
N HIS A 173 -4.46 4.63 4.59
CA HIS A 173 -5.80 4.52 4.02
C HIS A 173 -5.74 3.58 2.84
N ILE A 174 -6.73 2.69 2.70
CA ILE A 174 -6.71 1.65 1.68
C ILE A 174 -8.10 1.31 1.20
N ALA A 175 -8.19 0.92 -0.06
CA ALA A 175 -9.37 0.34 -0.66
C ALA A 175 -9.04 -1.07 -1.17
N CYS A 176 -9.79 -2.08 -0.71
CA CYS A 176 -9.62 -3.48 -1.11
C CYS A 176 -10.88 -4.04 -1.73
N VAL A 177 -10.73 -4.92 -2.71
CA VAL A 177 -11.84 -5.69 -3.27
C VAL A 177 -12.46 -6.58 -2.20
N VAL A 178 -13.79 -6.62 -2.16
CA VAL A 178 -14.55 -7.56 -1.32
C VAL A 178 -14.64 -8.89 -2.05
N ALA A 179 -13.68 -9.75 -1.79
CA ALA A 179 -13.57 -11.08 -2.38
C ALA A 179 -12.96 -12.06 -1.36
N SER A 180 -12.82 -13.31 -1.76
CA SER A 180 -12.10 -14.33 -0.96
C SER A 180 -10.59 -14.02 -0.82
N VAL A 181 -10.06 -13.16 -1.68
CA VAL A 181 -8.67 -12.68 -1.67
C VAL A 181 -8.67 -11.16 -1.50
N TRP A 182 -7.82 -10.65 -0.63
CA TRP A 182 -7.75 -9.22 -0.32
C TRP A 182 -6.80 -8.50 -1.28
N ILE A 183 -7.35 -7.91 -2.35
CA ILE A 183 -6.58 -7.22 -3.39
C ILE A 183 -6.70 -5.71 -3.18
N PRO A 184 -5.62 -5.01 -2.80
CA PRO A 184 -5.59 -3.55 -2.75
C PRO A 184 -5.78 -2.93 -4.13
N LEU A 185 -6.65 -1.92 -4.24
CA LEU A 185 -6.92 -1.16 -5.47
C LEU A 185 -6.45 0.28 -5.40
N SER A 186 -6.45 0.87 -4.21
CA SER A 186 -6.01 2.22 -3.97
C SER A 186 -5.44 2.31 -2.56
N ALA A 187 -4.40 3.12 -2.38
CA ALA A 187 -3.80 3.32 -1.07
C ALA A 187 -3.12 4.68 -0.97
N GLU A 188 -3.22 5.29 0.23
CA GLU A 188 -2.55 6.54 0.56
C GLU A 188 -2.04 6.50 2.01
N LEU A 189 -0.86 7.09 2.26
CA LEU A 189 -0.34 7.27 3.62
C LEU A 189 -0.33 8.75 3.98
N THR A 190 -0.93 9.07 5.11
CA THR A 190 -0.98 10.42 5.67
C THR A 190 -0.43 10.46 7.08
N SER A 191 -0.29 11.66 7.65
CA SER A 191 -0.13 11.81 9.10
C SER A 191 -1.39 11.31 9.82
N ALA A 192 -1.23 10.76 11.03
CA ALA A 192 -2.31 10.05 11.71
C ALA A 192 -3.53 10.92 12.09
N ASN A 193 -3.40 12.25 12.08
CA ASN A 193 -4.49 13.19 12.36
C ASN A 193 -5.39 13.48 11.15
N ALA A 194 -5.05 13.02 9.95
CA ALA A 194 -5.92 13.17 8.80
C ALA A 194 -7.25 12.44 9.03
N ALA A 195 -8.36 13.07 8.71
CA ALA A 195 -9.68 12.47 8.84
C ALA A 195 -9.92 11.49 7.67
N ASP A 196 -10.53 10.34 7.98
CA ASP A 196 -10.72 9.27 7.00
C ASP A 196 -11.64 9.70 5.85
N ASN A 197 -12.68 10.46 6.16
CA ASN A 197 -13.60 11.02 5.16
C ASN A 197 -12.97 12.08 4.26
N GLU A 198 -11.91 12.77 4.69
CA GLU A 198 -11.18 13.74 3.85
C GLU A 198 -10.30 13.04 2.80
N ILE A 199 -9.78 11.85 3.12
CA ILE A 199 -8.92 11.08 2.23
C ILE A 199 -9.72 10.14 1.31
N ALA A 200 -10.89 9.70 1.74
CA ALA A 200 -11.74 8.79 0.98
C ALA A 200 -12.01 9.22 -0.47
N PRO A 201 -12.30 10.51 -0.79
CA PRO A 201 -12.48 10.95 -2.16
C PRO A 201 -11.33 10.58 -3.09
N ALA A 202 -10.08 10.79 -2.66
CA ALA A 202 -8.91 10.44 -3.46
C ALA A 202 -8.83 8.93 -3.74
N LEU A 203 -9.09 8.09 -2.72
CA LEU A 203 -9.12 6.64 -2.90
C LEU A 203 -10.23 6.21 -3.88
N ILE A 204 -11.43 6.82 -3.77
CA ILE A 204 -12.59 6.46 -4.58
C ILE A 204 -12.42 6.86 -6.04
N TYR A 205 -11.81 8.01 -6.34
CA TYR A 205 -11.51 8.42 -7.71
C TYR A 205 -10.57 7.45 -8.44
N GLU A 206 -9.65 6.81 -7.72
CA GLU A 206 -8.70 5.84 -8.28
C GLU A 206 -9.31 4.44 -8.53
N LEU A 207 -10.53 4.18 -8.04
CA LEU A 207 -11.19 2.90 -8.25
C LEU A 207 -11.61 2.71 -9.72
N PRO A 208 -11.56 1.47 -10.25
CA PRO A 208 -12.03 1.18 -11.60
C PRO A 208 -13.55 1.31 -11.70
N PRO A 209 -14.09 1.61 -12.90
CA PRO A 209 -15.53 1.84 -13.09
C PRO A 209 -16.41 0.62 -12.75
N GLU A 210 -15.83 -0.58 -12.76
CA GLU A 210 -16.50 -1.84 -12.39
C GLU A 210 -16.83 -1.92 -10.89
N ALA A 211 -16.12 -1.16 -10.04
CA ALA A 211 -16.40 -1.06 -8.61
C ALA A 211 -17.66 -0.21 -8.40
N LEU A 212 -18.79 -0.85 -8.13
CA LEU A 212 -20.09 -0.17 -7.99
C LEU A 212 -20.44 0.17 -6.53
N PHE A 213 -19.98 -0.63 -5.58
CA PHE A 213 -20.28 -0.45 -4.16
C PHE A 213 -19.01 -0.09 -3.38
N VAL A 214 -19.08 0.99 -2.62
CA VAL A 214 -18.03 1.41 -1.69
C VAL A 214 -18.53 1.17 -0.26
N LEU A 215 -17.87 0.27 0.47
CA LEU A 215 -18.26 -0.12 1.82
C LEU A 215 -17.34 0.54 2.83
N GLY A 216 -17.87 1.47 3.62
CA GLY A 216 -17.16 2.18 4.68
C GLY A 216 -17.76 1.93 6.06
N ASP A 217 -17.01 2.24 7.11
CA ASP A 217 -17.57 2.37 8.45
C ASP A 217 -18.26 3.73 8.65
N LEU A 218 -18.64 4.01 9.88
CA LEU A 218 -19.32 5.24 10.24
C LEU A 218 -18.50 6.51 9.96
N HIS A 219 -17.19 6.45 9.99
CA HIS A 219 -16.30 7.59 9.72
C HIS A 219 -16.36 8.05 8.26
N TYR A 220 -16.83 7.19 7.36
CA TYR A 220 -17.05 7.50 5.95
C TYR A 220 -18.47 8.00 5.64
N ASN A 221 -19.37 8.03 6.64
CA ASN A 221 -20.72 8.57 6.49
C ASN A 221 -20.69 10.11 6.51
N ALA A 222 -20.17 10.72 5.43
CA ALA A 222 -19.94 12.14 5.31
C ALA A 222 -20.35 12.66 3.93
N PRO A 223 -20.86 13.92 3.81
CA PRO A 223 -21.37 14.46 2.56
C PRO A 223 -20.36 14.39 1.40
N ASN A 224 -19.09 14.73 1.63
CA ASN A 224 -18.04 14.68 0.61
C ASN A 224 -17.77 13.28 0.07
N VAL A 225 -18.00 12.22 0.88
CA VAL A 225 -17.83 10.84 0.43
C VAL A 225 -19.04 10.39 -0.39
N TYR A 226 -20.25 10.80 -0.01
CA TYR A 226 -21.44 10.57 -0.83
C TYR A 226 -21.33 11.28 -2.19
N GLU A 227 -20.93 12.54 -2.18
CA GLU A 227 -20.75 13.33 -3.40
C GLU A 227 -19.78 12.68 -4.39
N VAL A 228 -18.61 12.24 -3.95
CA VAL A 228 -17.65 11.59 -4.84
C VAL A 228 -18.16 10.23 -5.35
N CYS A 229 -18.89 9.48 -4.53
CA CYS A 229 -19.52 8.24 -4.99
C CYS A 229 -20.55 8.50 -6.08
N GLU A 230 -21.41 9.52 -5.91
CA GLU A 230 -22.40 9.93 -6.90
C GLU A 230 -21.73 10.40 -8.20
N GLN A 231 -20.75 11.29 -8.11
CA GLN A 231 -19.98 11.80 -9.27
C GLN A 231 -19.30 10.67 -10.07
N THR A 232 -18.92 9.59 -9.40
CA THR A 232 -18.23 8.44 -10.02
C THR A 232 -19.16 7.26 -10.32
N GLY A 233 -20.48 7.43 -10.18
CA GLY A 233 -21.49 6.39 -10.45
C GLY A 233 -21.44 5.21 -9.50
N ARG A 234 -21.08 5.44 -8.23
CA ARG A 234 -20.96 4.41 -7.19
C ARG A 234 -21.98 4.61 -6.08
N LEU A 235 -22.29 3.54 -5.38
CA LEU A 235 -23.13 3.57 -4.20
C LEU A 235 -22.28 3.40 -2.94
N LEU A 236 -22.33 4.43 -2.06
CA LEU A 236 -21.73 4.34 -0.73
C LEU A 236 -22.66 3.58 0.22
N VAL A 237 -22.12 2.58 0.91
CA VAL A 237 -22.82 1.84 1.95
C VAL A 237 -22.03 1.95 3.25
N THR A 238 -22.58 2.67 4.22
CA THR A 238 -21.97 2.86 5.55
C THR A 238 -22.89 2.40 6.65
N THR A 239 -22.35 2.19 7.85
CA THR A 239 -23.14 2.06 9.07
C THR A 239 -23.72 3.42 9.45
N GLN A 240 -24.87 3.44 10.15
CA GLN A 240 -25.51 4.64 10.66
C GLN A 240 -25.28 4.78 12.17
N TYR A 241 -25.38 6.01 12.68
CA TYR A 241 -25.44 6.25 14.12
C TYR A 241 -26.75 5.77 14.71
N GLY A 242 -26.67 5.11 15.87
CA GLY A 242 -27.81 4.64 16.61
C GLY A 242 -28.40 3.31 16.13
N PRO A 243 -29.44 2.82 16.80
CA PRO A 243 -30.11 1.58 16.40
C PRO A 243 -30.83 1.78 15.06
N TYR A 244 -30.70 0.81 14.17
CA TYR A 244 -31.49 0.80 12.94
C TYR A 244 -32.99 0.67 13.30
N PRO A 245 -33.88 1.45 12.71
CA PRO A 245 -35.31 1.24 12.84
C PRO A 245 -35.67 -0.20 12.44
N HIS A 246 -36.38 -0.92 13.27
CA HIS A 246 -36.79 -2.31 12.98
C HIS A 246 -37.64 -2.44 11.70
N THR A 247 -38.19 -1.33 11.23
CA THR A 247 -39.04 -1.24 10.04
C THR A 247 -38.28 -0.84 8.76
N ASP A 248 -36.98 -0.57 8.83
CA ASP A 248 -36.20 -0.23 7.64
C ASP A 248 -35.88 -1.49 6.83
N PRO A 249 -36.45 -1.68 5.62
CA PRO A 249 -36.18 -2.84 4.77
C PRO A 249 -34.69 -2.93 4.33
N GLY A 250 -33.94 -1.84 4.43
CA GLY A 250 -32.51 -1.80 4.12
C GLY A 250 -31.60 -2.32 5.24
N VAL A 251 -32.11 -2.58 6.44
CA VAL A 251 -31.30 -3.00 7.60
C VAL A 251 -30.52 -4.29 7.32
N GLU A 252 -31.20 -5.29 6.74
CA GLU A 252 -30.55 -6.58 6.47
C GLU A 252 -29.46 -6.46 5.40
N VAL A 253 -29.71 -5.68 4.36
CA VAL A 253 -28.73 -5.40 3.30
C VAL A 253 -27.52 -4.69 3.89
N ARG A 254 -27.70 -3.70 4.75
CA ARG A 254 -26.57 -3.00 5.42
C ARG A 254 -25.78 -3.92 6.34
N ARG A 255 -26.44 -4.84 7.07
CA ARG A 255 -25.76 -5.84 7.89
C ARG A 255 -24.88 -6.76 7.05
N ILE A 256 -25.38 -7.24 5.91
CA ILE A 256 -24.62 -8.07 4.98
C ILE A 256 -23.39 -7.29 4.49
N PHE A 257 -23.56 -6.07 4.02
CA PHE A 257 -22.44 -5.24 3.54
C PHE A 257 -21.44 -4.91 4.65
N HIS A 258 -21.90 -4.65 5.87
CA HIS A 258 -21.00 -4.43 7.00
C HIS A 258 -20.15 -5.67 7.29
N LYS A 259 -20.75 -6.86 7.30
CA LYS A 259 -20.00 -8.12 7.45
C LYS A 259 -18.99 -8.34 6.33
N LEU A 260 -19.38 -8.09 5.08
CA LEU A 260 -18.50 -8.21 3.92
C LEU A 260 -17.31 -7.23 4.02
N ARG A 261 -17.56 -5.97 4.44
CA ARG A 261 -16.51 -4.98 4.67
C ARG A 261 -15.50 -5.47 5.70
N SER A 262 -15.97 -5.87 6.89
CA SER A 262 -15.08 -6.32 7.96
C SER A 262 -14.21 -7.49 7.54
N VAL A 263 -14.79 -8.49 6.88
CA VAL A 263 -14.03 -9.66 6.39
C VAL A 263 -12.96 -9.26 5.38
N ALA A 264 -13.23 -8.30 4.50
CA ALA A 264 -12.26 -7.89 3.48
C ALA A 264 -11.16 -7.00 4.07
N ILE A 265 -11.52 -5.88 4.72
CA ILE A 265 -10.55 -4.84 5.01
C ILE A 265 -9.86 -5.03 6.36
N GLU A 266 -10.56 -5.51 7.38
CA GLU A 266 -9.96 -5.75 8.70
C GLU A 266 -8.95 -6.90 8.62
N ASN A 267 -9.30 -7.97 7.91
CA ASN A 267 -8.38 -9.08 7.67
C ASN A 267 -7.17 -8.65 6.82
N PHE A 268 -7.37 -7.79 5.81
CA PHE A 268 -6.25 -7.24 5.07
C PHE A 268 -5.32 -6.43 5.99
N ASN A 269 -5.88 -5.51 6.80
CA ASN A 269 -5.10 -4.67 7.70
C ASN A 269 -4.28 -5.49 8.70
N GLU A 270 -4.89 -6.52 9.29
CA GLU A 270 -4.22 -7.44 10.21
C GLU A 270 -3.13 -8.24 9.51
N HIS A 271 -3.45 -8.77 8.33
CA HIS A 271 -2.50 -9.53 7.52
C HIS A 271 -1.30 -8.68 7.09
N PHE A 272 -1.56 -7.47 6.59
CA PHE A 272 -0.53 -6.51 6.21
C PHE A 272 0.40 -6.17 7.38
N LYS A 273 -0.15 -5.82 8.55
CA LYS A 273 0.64 -5.56 9.75
C LYS A 273 1.45 -6.78 10.18
N GLY A 274 0.86 -7.96 10.13
CA GLY A 274 1.52 -9.20 10.50
C GLY A 274 2.68 -9.57 9.57
N ILE A 275 2.60 -9.21 8.29
CA ILE A 275 3.66 -9.45 7.29
C ILE A 275 4.81 -8.46 7.45
N PHE A 276 4.49 -7.16 7.52
CA PHE A 276 5.47 -6.08 7.47
C PHE A 276 5.77 -5.47 8.86
N ASP A 277 5.50 -6.22 9.92
CA ASP A 277 5.74 -5.85 11.32
C ASP A 277 5.10 -4.49 11.74
N GLY A 278 3.98 -4.15 11.09
CA GLY A 278 3.25 -2.90 11.31
C GLY A 278 2.54 -2.79 12.67
N HIS A 279 2.56 -3.83 13.51
CA HIS A 279 2.13 -3.77 14.90
C HIS A 279 3.14 -3.01 15.80
N GLY A 280 4.40 -2.98 15.38
CA GLY A 280 5.46 -2.21 16.00
C GLY A 280 5.54 -0.78 15.46
N GLN A 281 6.74 -0.20 15.52
CA GLN A 281 7.04 1.09 14.90
C GLN A 281 7.43 0.89 13.44
N VAL A 282 7.02 1.83 12.55
CA VAL A 282 7.53 1.83 11.18
C VAL A 282 9.05 1.99 11.17
N PRO A 283 9.77 1.35 10.25
CA PRO A 283 11.23 1.37 10.26
C PRO A 283 11.83 2.68 9.72
N THR A 284 10.99 3.58 9.20
CA THR A 284 11.40 4.81 8.51
C THR A 284 10.97 6.06 9.27
N LYS A 285 11.61 7.21 8.99
CA LYS A 285 11.30 8.52 9.54
C LYS A 285 10.97 9.50 8.42
N GLY A 286 9.96 10.34 8.63
CA GLY A 286 9.47 11.33 7.69
C GLY A 286 8.45 10.76 6.70
N LEU A 287 7.52 11.62 6.25
CA LEU A 287 6.39 11.25 5.41
C LEU A 287 6.81 10.49 4.14
N LEU A 288 7.69 11.07 3.33
CA LEU A 288 8.10 10.45 2.05
C LEU A 288 8.77 9.07 2.22
N ASN A 289 9.59 8.90 3.26
CA ASN A 289 10.22 7.60 3.51
C ASN A 289 9.20 6.57 4.01
N THR A 290 8.24 7.01 4.83
CA THR A 290 7.20 6.13 5.35
C THR A 290 6.17 5.79 4.27
N GLN A 291 5.84 6.73 3.37
CA GLN A 291 5.06 6.45 2.16
C GLN A 291 5.77 5.41 1.28
N ARG A 292 7.06 5.60 1.01
CA ARG A 292 7.86 4.63 0.24
C ARG A 292 7.83 3.24 0.86
N PHE A 293 7.96 3.14 2.18
CA PHE A 293 7.89 1.87 2.90
C PHE A 293 6.48 1.27 2.83
N ALA A 294 5.45 1.97 3.28
CA ALA A 294 4.10 1.42 3.41
C ALA A 294 3.47 1.08 2.05
N LEU A 295 3.57 1.99 1.08
CA LEU A 295 3.05 1.75 -0.27
C LEU A 295 3.90 0.71 -1.02
N GLY A 296 5.22 0.70 -0.81
CA GLY A 296 6.09 -0.35 -1.33
C GLY A 296 5.77 -1.73 -0.76
N ALA A 297 5.40 -1.81 0.51
CA ALA A 297 4.95 -3.05 1.15
C ALA A 297 3.64 -3.56 0.54
N ILE A 298 2.69 -2.67 0.22
CA ILE A 298 1.47 -3.05 -0.53
C ILE A 298 1.83 -3.60 -1.91
N PHE A 299 2.75 -2.97 -2.61
CA PHE A 299 3.19 -3.44 -3.92
C PHE A 299 3.86 -4.83 -3.85
N VAL A 300 4.69 -5.09 -2.81
CA VAL A 300 5.25 -6.44 -2.53
C VAL A 300 4.16 -7.45 -2.23
N TYR A 301 3.14 -7.06 -1.46
CA TYR A 301 1.98 -7.91 -1.19
C TYR A 301 1.26 -8.31 -2.49
N GLN A 302 1.01 -7.37 -3.39
CA GLN A 302 0.42 -7.63 -4.69
C GLN A 302 1.30 -8.56 -5.56
N LEU A 303 2.62 -8.38 -5.55
CA LEU A 303 3.57 -9.28 -6.24
C LEU A 303 3.49 -10.70 -5.69
N ALA A 304 3.40 -10.86 -4.39
CA ALA A 304 3.27 -12.17 -3.75
C ALA A 304 1.96 -12.86 -4.14
N LEU A 305 0.85 -12.12 -4.25
CA LEU A 305 -0.42 -12.65 -4.77
C LEU A 305 -0.26 -13.13 -6.22
N LEU A 306 0.35 -12.33 -7.09
CA LEU A 306 0.58 -12.71 -8.49
C LEU A 306 1.44 -13.97 -8.60
N TYR A 307 2.53 -14.03 -7.84
CA TYR A 307 3.41 -15.21 -7.80
C TYR A 307 2.62 -16.47 -7.40
N ARG A 308 1.88 -16.39 -6.28
CA ARG A 308 1.11 -17.53 -5.78
C ARG A 308 0.01 -17.96 -6.75
N PHE A 309 -0.65 -17.02 -7.41
CA PHE A 309 -1.63 -17.31 -8.46
C PHE A 309 -1.00 -18.07 -9.63
N GLN A 310 0.12 -17.59 -10.16
CA GLN A 310 0.82 -18.22 -11.28
C GLN A 310 1.31 -19.65 -10.95
N HIS A 311 1.67 -19.88 -9.67
CA HIS A 311 2.13 -21.20 -9.20
C HIS A 311 1.01 -22.05 -8.60
N ARG A 312 -0.27 -21.64 -8.74
CA ARG A 312 -1.44 -22.35 -8.22
C ARG A 312 -1.37 -22.66 -6.72
N LEU A 313 -0.76 -21.76 -5.95
CA LEU A 313 -0.70 -21.84 -4.49
C LEU A 313 -1.92 -21.15 -3.89
N ASP A 314 -2.28 -21.53 -2.64
CA ASP A 314 -3.34 -20.83 -1.90
C ASP A 314 -2.97 -19.35 -1.75
N LEU A 315 -3.92 -18.44 -1.97
CA LEU A 315 -3.67 -17.02 -2.04
C LEU A 315 -3.70 -16.32 -0.65
N ASN A 316 -4.37 -16.93 0.32
CA ASN A 316 -4.49 -16.39 1.67
C ASN A 316 -3.63 -17.17 2.67
N ILE A 317 -3.77 -18.52 2.66
CA ILE A 317 -3.05 -19.38 3.59
C ILE A 317 -1.57 -19.44 3.23
N GLY A 318 -0.71 -19.07 4.20
CA GLY A 318 0.74 -19.11 4.02
C GLY A 318 1.37 -17.92 3.30
N LEU A 319 0.61 -16.91 2.87
CA LEU A 319 1.15 -15.70 2.23
C LEU A 319 2.12 -14.94 3.15
N LYS A 320 1.80 -14.84 4.45
CA LYS A 320 2.68 -14.26 5.45
C LYS A 320 4.02 -15.00 5.55
N ALA A 321 3.97 -16.33 5.69
CA ALA A 321 5.18 -17.16 5.74
C ALA A 321 5.99 -17.04 4.44
N PHE A 322 5.29 -17.00 3.30
CA PHE A 322 5.92 -16.84 1.99
C PHE A 322 6.70 -15.52 1.89
N ILE A 323 6.09 -14.37 2.22
CA ILE A 323 6.77 -13.08 2.13
C ILE A 323 7.92 -12.96 3.13
N LYS A 324 7.78 -13.55 4.32
CA LYS A 324 8.84 -13.54 5.35
C LYS A 324 10.00 -14.52 5.05
N ALA A 325 9.81 -15.44 4.14
CA ALA A 325 10.84 -16.42 3.75
C ALA A 325 11.67 -15.97 2.53
N ILE A 326 11.30 -14.88 1.86
CA ILE A 326 12.04 -14.27 0.74
C ILE A 326 13.23 -13.47 1.28
#